data_bcbdcc98364ab83201380867213ce373
#
_entry.id   bcbdcc98364ab83201380867213ce373
#
_cell.length_a   1.000
_cell.length_b   1.000
_cell.length_c   1.000
_cell.angle_alpha   90.00
_cell.angle_beta   90.00
_cell.angle_gamma   90.00
#
_symmetry.space_group_name_H-M   'P 1'
#
loop_
_entity.id
_entity.type
_entity.pdbx_description
1 polymer ?
#
loop_
_entity_poly.entity_id
_entity_poly.type
_entity_poly.pdbx_seq_one_letter_code
_entity_poly.pdbx_strand_id
1 'polypeptide(L)'
;MAQEDDREAILICYQDNKPGFNGGDANSFSKWVNEHKHYPEEAIIAGIEGRVTTQFTITKEGKLINARILRGVHPLLDEEAIRVIESAPQNWKPGERRGEPIDVTYTFPVIFTLSEEDLAYRVLELCRYIPDHVLKPEAKEAMTPEFFRALSEAFDAPVADYMEIGDNEWLWYFVTGNGGSEPVYGVKSVSLTSKDSARAVITVRQSWEGVIDPKENPKEYVVMLKRVNGRWLLDDFDGKKAECLAYVRDVREKYASGKYVKYLKSEKDLRQYIPDFKERVEAFYTKYGK
;
A
#
# COMPACT_ATOMS: atom_id res chain seq x y z
N MET A 1 19.95 24.30 -31.95
CA MET A 1 19.51 24.15 -30.55
C MET A 1 19.96 22.85 -29.87
N ALA A 2 20.77 22.00 -30.51
CA ALA A 2 21.31 20.78 -29.90
C ALA A 2 22.71 20.91 -29.29
N GLN A 3 23.31 22.12 -29.34
CA GLN A 3 24.70 22.34 -28.88
C GLN A 3 24.83 22.97 -27.47
N GLU A 4 23.70 23.43 -26.86
CA GLU A 4 23.75 23.97 -25.48
C GLU A 4 23.63 22.89 -24.42
N ASP A 5 22.88 21.82 -24.69
CA ASP A 5 22.70 20.72 -23.74
C ASP A 5 23.96 19.86 -23.50
N ASP A 6 24.76 19.70 -24.56
CA ASP A 6 26.05 18.99 -24.47
C ASP A 6 27.12 19.77 -23.68
N ARG A 7 27.01 21.10 -23.58
CA ARG A 7 27.98 21.94 -22.82
C ARG A 7 27.74 21.86 -21.31
N GLU A 8 26.48 21.73 -20.83
CA GLU A 8 26.18 21.55 -19.39
C GLU A 8 26.64 20.19 -18.88
N ALA A 9 26.41 19.13 -19.65
CA ALA A 9 26.89 17.79 -19.31
C ALA A 9 28.42 17.68 -19.23
N ILE A 10 29.13 18.42 -20.08
CA ILE A 10 30.59 18.48 -20.10
C ILE A 10 31.14 19.28 -18.90
N LEU A 11 30.42 20.29 -18.41
CA LEU A 11 30.85 21.10 -17.26
C LEU A 11 30.91 20.30 -15.94
N ILE A 12 30.05 19.33 -15.74
CA ILE A 12 30.04 18.45 -14.55
C ILE A 12 31.32 17.59 -14.47
N CYS A 13 31.90 17.24 -15.61
CA CYS A 13 33.10 16.40 -15.67
C CYS A 13 34.44 17.13 -15.44
N TYR A 14 34.46 18.47 -15.43
CA TYR A 14 35.67 19.28 -15.38
C TYR A 14 35.76 20.22 -14.17
N GLN A 15 35.00 20.00 -13.12
CA GLN A 15 35.12 20.76 -11.88
C GLN A 15 36.27 20.21 -11.03
N ASP A 16 37.14 21.08 -10.53
CA ASP A 16 38.25 20.70 -9.67
C ASP A 16 37.77 20.38 -8.24
N ASN A 17 36.79 21.15 -7.75
CA ASN A 17 36.15 20.96 -6.46
C ASN A 17 34.63 20.95 -6.61
N LYS A 18 33.97 19.98 -5.96
CA LYS A 18 32.51 19.91 -5.86
C LYS A 18 31.99 20.92 -4.84
N PRO A 19 30.79 21.49 -5.04
CA PRO A 19 30.15 22.29 -4.00
C PRO A 19 30.03 21.54 -2.66
N GLY A 20 30.25 22.27 -1.57
CA GLY A 20 30.13 21.75 -0.20
C GLY A 20 28.97 22.42 0.55
N PHE A 21 28.36 21.71 1.47
CA PHE A 21 27.26 22.19 2.30
C PHE A 21 27.69 22.30 3.76
N ASN A 22 27.49 23.47 4.39
CA ASN A 22 27.89 23.74 5.79
C ASN A 22 29.33 23.35 6.15
N GLY A 23 30.26 23.60 5.23
CA GLY A 23 31.68 23.25 5.42
C GLY A 23 32.00 21.75 5.21
N GLY A 24 31.02 20.92 4.88
CA GLY A 24 31.16 19.50 4.54
C GLY A 24 30.95 19.21 3.05
N ASP A 25 30.87 17.95 2.73
CA ASP A 25 30.61 17.41 1.38
C ASP A 25 29.10 17.21 1.05
N ALA A 26 28.81 16.54 -0.05
CA ALA A 26 27.44 16.18 -0.44
C ALA A 26 26.70 15.31 0.59
N ASN A 27 27.41 14.53 1.42
CA ASN A 27 26.80 13.72 2.46
C ASN A 27 26.23 14.59 3.59
N SER A 28 26.86 15.74 3.87
CA SER A 28 26.38 16.73 4.84
C SER A 28 24.99 17.26 4.44
N PHE A 29 24.77 17.48 3.14
CA PHE A 29 23.45 17.89 2.64
C PHE A 29 22.42 16.77 2.73
N SER A 30 22.81 15.55 2.38
CA SER A 30 21.91 14.38 2.51
C SER A 30 21.47 14.17 3.97
N LYS A 31 22.40 14.33 4.92
CA LYS A 31 22.09 14.25 6.35
C LYS A 31 21.10 15.34 6.76
N TRP A 32 21.42 16.60 6.39
CA TRP A 32 20.55 17.75 6.68
C TRP A 32 19.13 17.55 6.13
N VAL A 33 18.98 17.11 4.86
CA VAL A 33 17.68 16.83 4.24
C VAL A 33 16.93 15.76 5.04
N ASN A 34 17.59 14.69 5.45
CA ASN A 34 16.94 13.62 6.23
C ASN A 34 16.50 14.08 7.62
N GLU A 35 17.20 15.05 8.23
CA GLU A 35 16.86 15.63 9.54
C GLU A 35 15.72 16.67 9.45
N HIS A 36 15.51 17.31 8.28
CA HIS A 36 14.59 18.44 8.12
C HIS A 36 13.39 18.15 7.21
N LYS A 37 13.40 17.01 6.49
CA LYS A 37 12.22 16.58 5.75
C LYS A 37 11.14 16.11 6.72
N HIS A 38 9.92 16.50 6.45
CA HIS A 38 8.74 15.97 7.13
C HIS A 38 8.10 14.90 6.25
N TYR A 39 7.65 13.83 6.86
CA TYR A 39 6.82 12.88 6.14
C TYR A 39 5.37 13.36 6.22
N PRO A 40 4.69 13.68 5.10
CA PRO A 40 3.30 14.12 5.15
C PRO A 40 2.41 13.03 5.75
N GLU A 41 1.57 13.39 6.72
CA GLU A 41 0.71 12.44 7.42
C GLU A 41 -0.23 11.70 6.45
N GLU A 42 -0.79 12.41 5.47
CA GLU A 42 -1.64 11.82 4.45
C GLU A 42 -0.90 10.78 3.59
N ALA A 43 0.42 10.97 3.39
CA ALA A 43 1.24 9.99 2.67
C ALA A 43 1.52 8.74 3.55
N ILE A 44 1.69 8.91 4.87
CA ILE A 44 1.79 7.80 5.83
C ILE A 44 0.49 7.00 5.82
N ILE A 45 -0.64 7.67 6.01
CA ILE A 45 -1.99 7.08 5.99
C ILE A 45 -2.25 6.34 4.68
N ALA A 46 -1.86 6.91 3.54
CA ALA A 46 -2.00 6.29 2.23
C ALA A 46 -0.97 5.19 1.95
N GLY A 47 0.06 5.04 2.81
CA GLY A 47 1.13 4.06 2.65
C GLY A 47 2.03 4.34 1.45
N ILE A 48 2.24 5.61 1.10
CA ILE A 48 2.99 6.03 -0.08
C ILE A 48 4.46 6.24 0.28
N GLU A 49 5.34 5.53 -0.40
CA GLU A 49 6.80 5.65 -0.29
C GLU A 49 7.43 5.89 -1.66
N GLY A 50 8.64 6.40 -1.66
CA GLY A 50 9.40 6.45 -2.90
C GLY A 50 10.61 7.36 -2.88
N ARG A 51 11.22 7.45 -4.06
CA ARG A 51 12.39 8.27 -4.32
C ARG A 51 12.01 9.40 -5.27
N VAL A 52 11.90 10.61 -4.74
CA VAL A 52 11.69 11.81 -5.52
C VAL A 52 13.06 12.29 -6.01
N THR A 53 13.22 12.41 -7.32
CA THR A 53 14.48 12.92 -7.90
C THR A 53 14.31 14.40 -8.18
N THR A 54 15.07 15.23 -7.48
CA THR A 54 15.08 16.68 -7.62
C THR A 54 16.32 17.15 -8.38
N GLN A 55 16.26 18.35 -8.93
CA GLN A 55 17.39 19.06 -9.50
C GLN A 55 17.40 20.50 -9.00
N PHE A 56 18.57 21.03 -8.68
CA PHE A 56 18.77 22.43 -8.29
C PHE A 56 20.18 22.89 -8.68
N THR A 57 20.42 24.18 -8.66
CA THR A 57 21.71 24.77 -8.99
C THR A 57 22.33 25.47 -7.78
N ILE A 58 23.58 25.20 -7.49
CA ILE A 58 24.41 25.98 -6.55
C ILE A 58 25.17 26.99 -7.36
N THR A 59 24.90 28.29 -7.11
CA THR A 59 25.56 29.37 -7.83
C THR A 59 26.97 29.58 -7.34
N LYS A 60 27.77 30.29 -8.12
CA LYS A 60 29.13 30.71 -7.75
C LYS A 60 29.17 31.59 -6.50
N GLU A 61 28.05 32.18 -6.08
CA GLU A 61 27.90 32.91 -4.81
C GLU A 61 27.46 31.97 -3.64
N GLY A 62 27.35 30.66 -3.85
CA GLY A 62 26.94 29.69 -2.84
C GLY A 62 25.46 29.69 -2.50
N LYS A 63 24.58 30.07 -3.44
CA LYS A 63 23.13 30.04 -3.28
C LYS A 63 22.52 28.86 -4.00
N LEU A 64 21.56 28.23 -3.36
CA LEU A 64 20.69 27.20 -3.99
C LEU A 64 19.55 27.89 -4.72
N ILE A 65 19.39 27.61 -6.00
CA ILE A 65 18.35 28.17 -6.85
C ILE A 65 17.76 27.10 -7.79
N ASN A 66 16.62 27.42 -8.41
CA ASN A 66 15.98 26.61 -9.47
C ASN A 66 15.71 25.15 -9.05
N ALA A 67 15.24 24.94 -7.82
CA ALA A 67 14.82 23.62 -7.40
C ALA A 67 13.59 23.16 -8.20
N ARG A 68 13.65 21.93 -8.73
CA ARG A 68 12.56 21.32 -9.51
C ARG A 68 12.55 19.81 -9.39
N ILE A 69 11.41 19.20 -9.66
CA ILE A 69 11.26 17.75 -9.76
C ILE A 69 11.70 17.29 -11.16
N LEU A 70 12.61 16.31 -11.21
CA LEU A 70 12.92 15.57 -12.45
C LEU A 70 12.07 14.32 -12.57
N ARG A 71 11.87 13.61 -11.46
CA ARG A 71 11.05 12.42 -11.38
C ARG A 71 10.32 12.40 -10.05
N GLY A 72 9.02 12.60 -10.08
CA GLY A 72 8.13 12.53 -8.94
C GLY A 72 7.66 11.11 -8.62
N VAL A 73 7.00 10.99 -7.48
CA VAL A 73 6.36 9.77 -6.97
C VAL A 73 4.87 10.02 -6.75
N HIS A 74 4.57 11.05 -5.96
CA HIS A 74 3.23 11.46 -5.61
C HIS A 74 3.26 12.94 -5.19
N PRO A 75 2.23 13.73 -5.48
CA PRO A 75 2.20 15.17 -5.17
C PRO A 75 2.62 15.50 -3.74
N LEU A 76 2.11 14.76 -2.75
CA LEU A 76 2.45 14.97 -1.32
C LEU A 76 3.96 14.87 -1.06
N LEU A 77 4.62 13.86 -1.62
CA LEU A 77 6.06 13.65 -1.44
C LEU A 77 6.89 14.62 -2.29
N ASP A 78 6.40 14.95 -3.47
CA ASP A 78 7.06 15.84 -4.42
C ASP A 78 7.10 17.28 -3.87
N GLU A 79 5.99 17.76 -3.30
CA GLU A 79 5.90 19.08 -2.64
C GLU A 79 6.83 19.16 -1.44
N GLU A 80 6.86 18.14 -0.59
CA GLU A 80 7.76 18.09 0.56
C GLU A 80 9.24 18.03 0.13
N ALA A 81 9.55 17.28 -0.94
CA ALA A 81 10.91 17.22 -1.47
C ALA A 81 11.39 18.59 -1.94
N ILE A 82 10.58 19.39 -2.61
CA ILE A 82 10.93 20.76 -3.00
C ILE A 82 11.02 21.65 -1.76
N ARG A 83 10.05 21.60 -0.85
CA ARG A 83 10.04 22.41 0.36
C ARG A 83 11.34 22.23 1.17
N VAL A 84 11.75 20.99 1.41
CA VAL A 84 12.97 20.72 2.20
C VAL A 84 14.23 21.21 1.47
N ILE A 85 14.34 21.01 0.15
CA ILE A 85 15.47 21.51 -0.64
C ILE A 85 15.56 23.04 -0.57
N GLU A 86 14.45 23.75 -0.78
CA GLU A 86 14.39 25.21 -0.79
C GLU A 86 14.59 25.82 0.60
N SER A 87 14.26 25.10 1.68
CA SER A 87 14.49 25.54 3.05
C SER A 87 15.95 25.43 3.51
N ALA A 88 16.82 24.85 2.68
CA ALA A 88 18.22 24.67 3.05
C ALA A 88 18.95 26.01 3.24
N PRO A 89 19.84 26.09 4.25
CA PRO A 89 20.68 27.26 4.46
C PRO A 89 21.48 27.65 3.21
N GLN A 90 21.54 28.95 2.92
CA GLN A 90 22.19 29.50 1.73
C GLN A 90 23.70 29.76 1.98
N ASN A 91 24.41 28.75 2.49
CA ASN A 91 25.84 28.84 2.86
C ASN A 91 26.65 27.70 2.24
N TRP A 92 26.39 27.45 0.96
CA TRP A 92 27.16 26.50 0.20
C TRP A 92 28.54 27.05 -0.18
N LYS A 93 29.55 26.19 -0.11
CA LYS A 93 30.80 26.45 -0.82
C LYS A 93 30.52 26.16 -2.31
N PRO A 94 30.75 27.12 -3.24
CA PRO A 94 30.52 26.89 -4.67
C PRO A 94 31.46 25.83 -5.23
N GLY A 95 31.10 25.26 -6.38
CA GLY A 95 32.03 24.47 -7.16
C GLY A 95 33.12 25.34 -7.77
N GLU A 96 34.27 24.76 -8.01
CA GLU A 96 35.43 25.48 -8.58
C GLU A 96 35.90 24.78 -9.85
N ARG A 97 36.33 25.61 -10.82
CA ARG A 97 37.01 25.17 -12.04
C ARG A 97 38.23 26.06 -12.28
N ARG A 98 39.41 25.47 -12.30
CA ARG A 98 40.70 26.19 -12.43
C ARG A 98 40.87 27.29 -11.37
N GLY A 99 40.36 27.03 -10.15
CA GLY A 99 40.36 27.96 -9.03
C GLY A 99 39.30 29.06 -9.07
N GLU A 100 38.45 29.11 -10.09
CA GLU A 100 37.37 30.08 -10.21
C GLU A 100 36.04 29.46 -9.81
N PRO A 101 35.18 30.15 -9.00
CA PRO A 101 33.86 29.68 -8.64
C PRO A 101 32.93 29.57 -9.85
N ILE A 102 32.19 28.49 -9.94
CA ILE A 102 31.21 28.23 -11.02
C ILE A 102 29.86 27.79 -10.47
N ASP A 103 28.82 27.99 -11.28
CA ASP A 103 27.51 27.42 -11.04
C ASP A 103 27.53 25.91 -11.31
N VAL A 104 26.96 25.13 -10.40
CA VAL A 104 26.90 23.66 -10.52
C VAL A 104 25.48 23.18 -10.33
N THR A 105 24.97 22.42 -11.31
CA THR A 105 23.65 21.79 -11.24
C THR A 105 23.77 20.39 -10.61
N TYR A 106 22.96 20.16 -9.58
CA TYR A 106 22.86 18.91 -8.87
C TYR A 106 21.57 18.16 -9.19
N THR A 107 21.68 16.84 -9.32
CA THR A 107 20.54 15.93 -9.22
C THR A 107 20.60 15.24 -7.88
N PHE A 108 19.54 15.40 -7.07
CA PHE A 108 19.52 14.93 -5.69
C PHE A 108 18.26 14.10 -5.41
N PRO A 109 18.39 12.89 -4.84
CA PRO A 109 17.26 12.08 -4.45
C PRO A 109 16.80 12.41 -3.02
N VAL A 110 15.52 12.74 -2.86
CA VAL A 110 14.85 12.73 -1.55
C VAL A 110 14.13 11.41 -1.41
N ILE A 111 14.51 10.63 -0.40
CA ILE A 111 13.97 9.27 -0.20
C ILE A 111 12.99 9.31 0.97
N PHE A 112 11.77 8.82 0.72
CA PHE A 112 10.73 8.63 1.71
C PHE A 112 10.51 7.14 1.91
N THR A 113 10.75 6.66 3.12
CA THR A 113 10.54 5.26 3.53
C THR A 113 9.79 5.28 4.85
N LEU A 114 8.71 4.51 4.94
CA LEU A 114 7.94 4.37 6.16
C LEU A 114 8.71 3.52 7.18
N SER A 115 8.73 3.97 8.42
CA SER A 115 9.21 3.18 9.55
C SER A 115 8.18 2.10 9.93
N GLU A 116 8.56 1.18 10.82
CA GLU A 116 7.60 0.20 11.35
C GLU A 116 6.46 0.88 12.15
N GLU A 117 6.74 2.03 12.78
CA GLU A 117 5.74 2.84 13.47
C GLU A 117 4.76 3.48 12.47
N ASP A 118 5.25 4.05 11.38
CA ASP A 118 4.40 4.59 10.30
C ASP A 118 3.53 3.49 9.67
N LEU A 119 4.11 2.30 9.46
CA LEU A 119 3.37 1.14 8.96
C LEU A 119 2.28 0.68 9.92
N ALA A 120 2.43 0.87 11.24
CA ALA A 120 1.36 0.57 12.18
C ALA A 120 0.13 1.45 11.96
N TYR A 121 0.31 2.74 11.70
CA TYR A 121 -0.80 3.63 11.28
C TYR A 121 -1.44 3.17 9.98
N ARG A 122 -0.61 2.81 9.00
CA ARG A 122 -1.12 2.29 7.72
C ARG A 122 -1.94 1.02 7.91
N VAL A 123 -1.53 0.10 8.79
CA VAL A 123 -2.26 -1.13 9.11
C VAL A 123 -3.64 -0.80 9.66
N LEU A 124 -3.76 0.15 10.61
CA LEU A 124 -5.05 0.56 11.16
C LEU A 124 -5.99 1.09 10.08
N GLU A 125 -5.49 1.91 9.17
CA GLU A 125 -6.28 2.41 8.04
C GLU A 125 -6.75 1.26 7.11
N LEU A 126 -5.88 0.30 6.86
CA LEU A 126 -6.23 -0.87 6.04
C LEU A 126 -7.27 -1.78 6.70
N CYS A 127 -7.29 -1.87 8.04
CA CYS A 127 -8.27 -2.65 8.78
C CYS A 127 -9.73 -2.23 8.51
N ARG A 128 -9.97 -0.98 8.12
CA ARG A 128 -11.32 -0.48 7.74
C ARG A 128 -11.90 -1.16 6.51
N TYR A 129 -11.04 -1.80 5.71
CA TYR A 129 -11.42 -2.51 4.48
C TYR A 129 -11.52 -4.02 4.67
N ILE A 130 -11.25 -4.53 5.87
CA ILE A 130 -11.47 -5.95 6.19
C ILE A 130 -12.98 -6.22 6.08
N PRO A 131 -13.37 -7.22 5.27
CA PRO A 131 -14.79 -7.48 5.05
C PRO A 131 -15.54 -7.82 6.35
N ASP A 132 -16.69 -7.21 6.49
CA ASP A 132 -17.69 -7.57 7.47
C ASP A 132 -18.99 -7.77 6.70
N HIS A 133 -19.36 -9.01 6.41
CA HIS A 133 -20.49 -9.47 5.58
C HIS A 133 -20.45 -9.09 4.10
N VAL A 134 -19.78 -7.98 3.72
CA VAL A 134 -19.74 -7.49 2.34
C VAL A 134 -18.36 -6.99 2.00
N LEU A 135 -17.85 -7.41 0.84
CA LEU A 135 -16.64 -6.82 0.27
C LEU A 135 -16.98 -5.47 -0.38
N LYS A 136 -16.52 -4.39 0.24
CA LYS A 136 -16.76 -3.04 -0.28
C LYS A 136 -15.94 -2.80 -1.55
N PRO A 137 -16.49 -2.14 -2.59
CA PRO A 137 -15.75 -1.84 -3.82
C PRO A 137 -14.45 -1.04 -3.58
N GLU A 138 -14.46 -0.15 -2.59
CA GLU A 138 -13.32 0.70 -2.21
C GLU A 138 -12.14 -0.11 -1.66
N ALA A 139 -12.38 -1.33 -1.16
CA ALA A 139 -11.34 -2.25 -0.71
C ALA A 139 -10.33 -2.60 -1.81
N LYS A 140 -10.71 -2.45 -3.10
CA LYS A 140 -9.83 -2.63 -4.24
C LYS A 140 -8.60 -1.72 -4.19
N GLU A 141 -8.74 -0.50 -3.66
CA GLU A 141 -7.63 0.46 -3.53
C GLU A 141 -6.74 0.20 -2.29
N ALA A 142 -7.24 -0.59 -1.36
CA ALA A 142 -6.57 -0.90 -0.09
C ALA A 142 -5.89 -2.28 -0.10
N MET A 143 -6.26 -3.15 -1.02
CA MET A 143 -5.77 -4.54 -1.12
C MET A 143 -4.90 -4.75 -2.35
N THR A 144 -4.03 -5.77 -2.28
CA THR A 144 -3.35 -6.23 -3.49
C THR A 144 -4.36 -6.78 -4.50
N PRO A 145 -4.11 -6.65 -5.81
CA PRO A 145 -5.03 -7.18 -6.83
C PRO A 145 -5.33 -8.65 -6.64
N GLU A 146 -4.33 -9.43 -6.21
CA GLU A 146 -4.47 -10.87 -5.96
C GLU A 146 -5.39 -11.17 -4.79
N PHE A 147 -5.25 -10.44 -3.68
CA PHE A 147 -6.08 -10.65 -2.50
C PHE A 147 -7.52 -10.18 -2.74
N PHE A 148 -7.68 -8.99 -3.31
CA PHE A 148 -9.00 -8.47 -3.67
C PHE A 148 -9.74 -9.41 -4.63
N ARG A 149 -9.02 -9.97 -5.63
CA ARG A 149 -9.60 -10.95 -6.55
C ARG A 149 -10.03 -12.23 -5.84
N ALA A 150 -9.18 -12.79 -4.98
CA ALA A 150 -9.49 -14.02 -4.24
C ALA A 150 -10.76 -13.85 -3.39
N LEU A 151 -10.89 -12.70 -2.69
CA LEU A 151 -12.09 -12.35 -1.93
C LEU A 151 -13.30 -12.19 -2.84
N SER A 152 -13.17 -11.40 -3.93
CA SER A 152 -14.29 -11.14 -4.85
C SER A 152 -14.82 -12.43 -5.47
N GLU A 153 -13.95 -13.34 -5.90
CA GLU A 153 -14.36 -14.64 -6.43
C GLU A 153 -15.09 -15.49 -5.39
N ALA A 154 -14.59 -15.47 -4.14
CA ALA A 154 -15.20 -16.24 -3.06
C ALA A 154 -16.58 -15.68 -2.65
N PHE A 155 -16.73 -14.35 -2.57
CA PHE A 155 -17.99 -13.69 -2.24
C PHE A 155 -19.04 -13.82 -3.36
N ASP A 156 -18.63 -13.81 -4.61
CA ASP A 156 -19.50 -13.90 -5.77
C ASP A 156 -19.85 -15.36 -6.16
N ALA A 157 -19.14 -16.35 -5.60
CA ALA A 157 -19.40 -17.75 -5.90
C ALA A 157 -20.83 -18.14 -5.50
N PRO A 158 -21.71 -18.49 -6.46
CA PRO A 158 -23.07 -18.87 -6.14
C PRO A 158 -23.11 -20.15 -5.33
N VAL A 159 -23.89 -20.16 -4.24
CA VAL A 159 -24.10 -21.31 -3.37
C VAL A 159 -25.44 -21.96 -3.70
N ALA A 160 -25.43 -23.27 -3.94
CA ALA A 160 -26.62 -23.99 -4.30
C ALA A 160 -27.51 -24.36 -3.09
N ASP A 161 -26.91 -24.39 -1.89
CA ASP A 161 -27.62 -24.81 -0.69
C ASP A 161 -27.45 -23.78 0.43
N TYR A 162 -28.57 -23.29 0.97
CA TYR A 162 -28.58 -22.38 2.12
C TYR A 162 -27.99 -23.01 3.39
N MET A 163 -27.97 -24.35 3.47
CA MET A 163 -27.39 -25.09 4.59
C MET A 163 -25.87 -25.28 4.47
N GLU A 164 -25.30 -25.16 3.25
CA GLU A 164 -23.85 -25.12 3.05
C GLU A 164 -23.23 -23.76 3.43
N ILE A 165 -24.05 -22.73 3.62
CA ILE A 165 -23.60 -21.43 4.14
C ILE A 165 -23.02 -21.58 5.55
N GLY A 166 -23.53 -22.52 6.35
CA GLY A 166 -23.01 -22.80 7.69
C GLY A 166 -21.54 -23.26 7.73
N ASP A 167 -21.10 -23.99 6.70
CA ASP A 167 -19.70 -24.43 6.58
C ASP A 167 -18.76 -23.29 6.08
N ASN A 168 -19.33 -22.18 5.61
CA ASN A 168 -18.61 -21.02 5.08
C ASN A 168 -18.86 -19.74 5.88
N GLU A 169 -19.30 -19.85 7.13
CA GLU A 169 -19.50 -18.69 8.02
C GLU A 169 -18.27 -17.80 8.13
N TRP A 170 -17.07 -18.34 7.96
CA TRP A 170 -15.82 -17.60 7.96
C TRP A 170 -15.71 -16.54 6.82
N LEU A 171 -16.41 -16.73 5.70
CA LEU A 171 -16.50 -15.72 4.63
C LEU A 171 -17.34 -14.51 5.06
N TRP A 172 -18.26 -14.70 6.01
CA TRP A 172 -19.18 -13.67 6.46
C TRP A 172 -18.68 -12.94 7.72
N TYR A 173 -17.78 -13.60 8.51
CA TYR A 173 -17.31 -13.09 9.77
C TYR A 173 -15.78 -13.15 9.85
N PHE A 174 -15.11 -12.19 9.19
CA PHE A 174 -13.65 -12.09 9.27
C PHE A 174 -13.17 -11.80 10.69
N VAL A 175 -13.89 -10.95 11.39
CA VAL A 175 -13.48 -10.41 12.68
C VAL A 175 -14.62 -10.38 13.70
N THR A 176 -15.86 -10.22 13.26
CA THR A 176 -17.01 -10.10 14.13
C THR A 176 -17.77 -11.42 14.22
N GLY A 177 -18.00 -11.92 15.42
CA GLY A 177 -19.05 -12.93 15.67
C GLY A 177 -20.37 -12.22 15.94
N ASN A 178 -21.44 -12.61 15.25
CA ASN A 178 -22.84 -12.25 15.56
C ASN A 178 -23.20 -10.75 15.66
N GLY A 179 -23.64 -10.19 14.56
CA GLY A 179 -24.42 -9.00 14.33
C GLY A 179 -24.64 -7.98 15.44
N GLY A 180 -24.09 -6.78 15.28
CA GLY A 180 -24.36 -5.62 16.12
C GLY A 180 -23.17 -5.09 16.91
N SER A 181 -22.05 -5.80 16.94
CA SER A 181 -20.80 -5.26 17.51
C SER A 181 -19.91 -4.66 16.44
N GLU A 182 -19.19 -3.61 16.77
CA GLU A 182 -18.19 -2.98 15.91
C GLU A 182 -16.78 -3.40 16.31
N PRO A 183 -15.91 -3.82 15.38
CA PRO A 183 -14.53 -4.16 15.70
C PRO A 183 -13.72 -2.90 16.00
N VAL A 184 -12.97 -2.94 17.10
CA VAL A 184 -11.98 -1.93 17.46
C VAL A 184 -10.61 -2.54 17.29
N TYR A 185 -9.86 -1.98 16.34
CA TYR A 185 -8.55 -2.46 15.96
C TYR A 185 -7.45 -1.78 16.77
N GLY A 186 -6.44 -2.56 17.12
CA GLY A 186 -5.14 -2.08 17.62
C GLY A 186 -4.02 -2.78 16.89
N VAL A 187 -2.83 -2.22 16.89
CA VAL A 187 -1.63 -2.85 16.36
C VAL A 187 -0.73 -3.26 17.50
N LYS A 188 -0.41 -4.54 17.58
CA LYS A 188 0.51 -5.11 18.58
C LYS A 188 1.97 -5.02 18.12
N SER A 189 2.22 -5.35 16.86
CA SER A 189 3.54 -5.29 16.26
C SER A 189 3.47 -5.22 14.74
N VAL A 190 4.48 -4.59 14.15
CA VAL A 190 4.76 -4.62 12.71
C VAL A 190 6.22 -4.98 12.52
N SER A 191 6.54 -5.75 11.51
CA SER A 191 7.91 -6.10 11.13
C SER A 191 8.03 -6.26 9.62
N LEU A 192 9.09 -5.71 9.05
CA LEU A 192 9.43 -5.93 7.65
C LEU A 192 9.95 -7.36 7.47
N THR A 193 9.31 -8.14 6.60
CA THR A 193 9.76 -9.49 6.23
C THR A 193 10.64 -9.48 4.99
N SER A 194 10.52 -8.43 4.19
CA SER A 194 11.38 -8.11 3.06
C SER A 194 11.28 -6.62 2.74
N LYS A 195 12.02 -6.18 1.74
CA LYS A 195 11.93 -4.80 1.23
C LYS A 195 10.52 -4.40 0.77
N ASP A 196 9.71 -5.36 0.32
CA ASP A 196 8.38 -5.12 -0.27
C ASP A 196 7.27 -5.91 0.46
N SER A 197 7.55 -6.44 1.64
CA SER A 197 6.59 -7.21 2.44
C SER A 197 6.75 -6.93 3.93
N ALA A 198 5.63 -6.81 4.63
CA ALA A 198 5.58 -6.66 6.07
C ALA A 198 4.52 -7.59 6.67
N ARG A 199 4.75 -7.97 7.93
CA ARG A 199 3.83 -8.73 8.76
C ARG A 199 3.44 -7.89 9.95
N ALA A 200 2.14 -7.74 10.17
CA ALA A 200 1.60 -7.11 11.37
C ALA A 200 0.82 -8.13 12.20
N VAL A 201 0.84 -7.94 13.51
CA VAL A 201 -0.09 -8.57 14.43
C VAL A 201 -1.02 -7.48 14.93
N ILE A 202 -2.30 -7.63 14.63
CA ILE A 202 -3.34 -6.74 15.10
C ILE A 202 -4.11 -7.37 16.25
N THR A 203 -4.68 -6.52 17.08
CA THR A 203 -5.62 -6.91 18.13
C THR A 203 -7.00 -6.40 17.79
N VAL A 204 -8.02 -7.20 18.07
CA VAL A 204 -9.40 -6.83 17.85
C VAL A 204 -10.21 -7.06 19.10
N ARG A 205 -10.96 -6.05 19.52
CA ARG A 205 -12.00 -6.11 20.55
C ARG A 205 -13.35 -5.78 19.94
N GLN A 206 -14.41 -6.28 20.53
CA GLN A 206 -15.77 -5.94 20.12
C GLN A 206 -16.30 -4.77 20.93
N SER A 207 -16.87 -3.81 20.23
CA SER A 207 -17.56 -2.67 20.83
C SER A 207 -19.06 -2.83 20.61
N TRP A 208 -19.84 -2.68 21.66
CA TRP A 208 -21.30 -2.63 21.62
C TRP A 208 -21.75 -1.21 21.97
N GLU A 209 -22.40 -0.53 21.04
CA GLU A 209 -22.83 0.88 21.23
C GLU A 209 -21.69 1.81 21.70
N GLY A 210 -20.47 1.59 21.18
CA GLY A 210 -19.29 2.37 21.57
C GLY A 210 -18.61 1.94 22.87
N VAL A 211 -19.10 0.90 23.56
CA VAL A 211 -18.55 0.39 24.83
C VAL A 211 -17.79 -0.91 24.59
N ILE A 212 -16.52 -0.94 25.01
CA ILE A 212 -15.69 -2.15 25.03
C ILE A 212 -15.72 -2.74 26.42
N ASP A 213 -16.00 -4.04 26.57
CA ASP A 213 -15.87 -4.72 27.86
C ASP A 213 -14.38 -4.73 28.28
N PRO A 214 -14.03 -4.08 29.39
CA PRO A 214 -12.64 -4.02 29.86
C PRO A 214 -12.07 -5.40 30.26
N LYS A 215 -12.92 -6.40 30.44
CA LYS A 215 -12.53 -7.80 30.74
C LYS A 215 -12.35 -8.67 29.50
N GLU A 216 -12.77 -8.17 28.33
CA GLU A 216 -12.59 -8.91 27.07
C GLU A 216 -11.10 -8.93 26.68
N ASN A 217 -10.56 -10.12 26.54
CA ASN A 217 -9.23 -10.29 25.99
C ASN A 217 -9.29 -10.04 24.46
N PRO A 218 -8.43 -9.18 23.92
CA PRO A 218 -8.40 -8.95 22.49
C PRO A 218 -8.02 -10.22 21.75
N LYS A 219 -8.70 -10.50 20.65
CA LYS A 219 -8.28 -11.54 19.70
C LYS A 219 -7.14 -11.00 18.84
N GLU A 220 -6.17 -11.86 18.54
CA GLU A 220 -5.04 -11.49 17.71
C GLU A 220 -5.18 -12.11 16.32
N TYR A 221 -4.85 -11.33 15.29
CA TYR A 221 -4.86 -11.75 13.89
C TYR A 221 -3.57 -11.33 13.22
N VAL A 222 -3.15 -12.10 12.21
CA VAL A 222 -1.99 -11.77 11.39
C VAL A 222 -2.43 -11.08 10.12
N VAL A 223 -1.81 -9.94 9.85
CA VAL A 223 -2.04 -9.16 8.62
C VAL A 223 -0.75 -9.14 7.81
N MET A 224 -0.84 -9.50 6.54
CA MET A 224 0.28 -9.40 5.61
C MET A 224 0.09 -8.18 4.72
N LEU A 225 1.14 -7.38 4.59
CA LEU A 225 1.18 -6.25 3.69
C LEU A 225 2.21 -6.50 2.59
N LYS A 226 1.91 -5.94 1.42
CA LYS A 226 2.82 -5.95 0.29
C LYS A 226 2.88 -4.58 -0.34
N ARG A 227 4.09 -4.16 -0.71
CA ARG A 227 4.30 -2.89 -1.41
C ARG A 227 4.11 -3.10 -2.92
N VAL A 228 3.16 -2.36 -3.48
CA VAL A 228 2.83 -2.38 -4.92
C VAL A 228 2.85 -0.95 -5.42
N ASN A 229 3.70 -0.66 -6.42
CA ASN A 229 3.84 0.69 -6.99
C ASN A 229 4.10 1.80 -5.94
N GLY A 230 4.94 1.51 -4.94
CA GLY A 230 5.28 2.45 -3.88
C GLY A 230 4.21 2.63 -2.80
N ARG A 231 3.14 1.83 -2.80
CA ARG A 231 2.08 1.86 -1.77
C ARG A 231 2.01 0.53 -1.03
N TRP A 232 1.85 0.59 0.29
CA TRP A 232 1.61 -0.57 1.13
C TRP A 232 0.12 -0.93 1.13
N LEU A 233 -0.17 -2.14 0.69
CA LEU A 233 -1.53 -2.68 0.54
C LEU A 233 -1.68 -3.95 1.37
N LEU A 234 -2.92 -4.24 1.77
CA LEU A 234 -3.29 -5.48 2.44
C LEU A 234 -3.17 -6.65 1.45
N ASP A 235 -2.32 -7.62 1.74
CA ASP A 235 -2.08 -8.80 0.89
C ASP A 235 -2.72 -10.07 1.41
N ASP A 236 -2.89 -10.17 2.73
CA ASP A 236 -3.62 -11.27 3.37
C ASP A 236 -4.10 -10.85 4.77
N PHE A 237 -5.16 -11.46 5.21
CA PHE A 237 -5.68 -11.35 6.56
C PHE A 237 -5.83 -12.77 7.14
N ASP A 238 -4.99 -13.12 8.10
CA ASP A 238 -5.02 -14.36 8.88
C ASP A 238 -5.17 -15.65 8.04
N GLY A 239 -4.53 -15.68 6.85
CA GLY A 239 -4.60 -16.81 5.92
C GLY A 239 -5.83 -16.83 5.00
N LYS A 240 -6.70 -15.82 5.05
CA LYS A 240 -7.96 -15.78 4.29
C LYS A 240 -7.77 -15.84 2.78
N LYS A 241 -6.65 -15.31 2.26
CA LYS A 241 -6.33 -15.41 0.84
C LYS A 241 -6.26 -16.86 0.37
N ALA A 242 -5.53 -17.69 1.13
CA ALA A 242 -5.39 -19.12 0.80
C ALA A 242 -6.71 -19.88 0.97
N GLU A 243 -7.49 -19.56 2.00
CA GLU A 243 -8.81 -20.14 2.24
C GLU A 243 -9.78 -19.81 1.10
N CYS A 244 -9.85 -18.54 0.67
CA CYS A 244 -10.68 -18.11 -0.47
C CYS A 244 -10.32 -18.86 -1.75
N LEU A 245 -9.02 -18.96 -2.06
CA LEU A 245 -8.54 -19.67 -3.23
C LEU A 245 -8.90 -21.17 -3.20
N ALA A 246 -8.79 -21.79 -2.02
CA ALA A 246 -9.17 -23.19 -1.84
C ALA A 246 -10.68 -23.39 -2.01
N TYR A 247 -11.47 -22.51 -1.42
CA TYR A 247 -12.95 -22.52 -1.56
C TYR A 247 -13.39 -22.35 -3.01
N VAL A 248 -12.88 -21.34 -3.70
CA VAL A 248 -13.21 -21.10 -5.11
C VAL A 248 -12.84 -22.31 -5.99
N ARG A 249 -11.71 -22.96 -5.73
CA ARG A 249 -11.31 -24.18 -6.44
C ARG A 249 -12.33 -25.32 -6.22
N ASP A 250 -12.71 -25.58 -4.98
CA ASP A 250 -13.70 -26.59 -4.63
C ASP A 250 -15.05 -26.33 -5.28
N VAL A 251 -15.52 -25.08 -5.25
CA VAL A 251 -16.76 -24.64 -5.90
C VAL A 251 -16.69 -24.85 -7.40
N ARG A 252 -15.58 -24.49 -8.07
CA ARG A 252 -15.42 -24.72 -9.51
C ARG A 252 -15.41 -26.20 -9.87
N GLU A 253 -14.77 -27.06 -9.07
CA GLU A 253 -14.81 -28.51 -9.25
C GLU A 253 -16.25 -29.06 -9.13
N LYS A 254 -17.01 -28.56 -8.14
CA LYS A 254 -18.44 -28.89 -7.98
C LYS A 254 -19.26 -28.46 -9.20
N TYR A 255 -19.06 -27.22 -9.68
CA TYR A 255 -19.76 -26.74 -10.88
C TYR A 255 -19.43 -27.56 -12.11
N ALA A 256 -18.17 -27.89 -12.34
CA ALA A 256 -17.73 -28.69 -13.49
C ALA A 256 -18.27 -30.12 -13.45
N SER A 257 -18.40 -30.72 -12.28
CA SER A 257 -18.88 -32.10 -12.11
C SER A 257 -20.42 -32.24 -11.98
N GLY A 258 -21.13 -31.11 -11.87
CA GLY A 258 -22.57 -31.08 -11.58
C GLY A 258 -22.91 -31.57 -10.16
N LYS A 259 -21.92 -31.71 -9.27
CA LYS A 259 -22.11 -32.20 -7.88
C LYS A 259 -22.33 -31.06 -6.89
N TYR A 260 -22.77 -29.92 -7.35
CA TYR A 260 -23.00 -28.72 -6.54
C TYR A 260 -24.26 -28.79 -5.66
N VAL A 261 -24.93 -29.94 -5.63
CA VAL A 261 -26.17 -30.13 -4.91
C VAL A 261 -26.04 -31.35 -3.98
N LYS A 262 -25.74 -31.10 -2.71
CA LYS A 262 -25.60 -32.17 -1.70
C LYS A 262 -26.93 -32.74 -1.24
N TYR A 263 -27.96 -31.92 -1.17
CA TYR A 263 -29.28 -32.23 -0.63
C TYR A 263 -30.42 -32.21 -1.66
N LEU A 264 -30.23 -31.56 -2.80
CA LEU A 264 -31.20 -31.56 -3.88
C LEU A 264 -30.98 -32.79 -4.78
N LYS A 265 -31.96 -33.69 -4.80
CA LYS A 265 -31.82 -35.01 -5.44
C LYS A 265 -32.00 -34.98 -6.97
N SER A 266 -32.40 -33.81 -7.51
CA SER A 266 -32.69 -33.69 -8.94
C SER A 266 -32.54 -32.24 -9.44
N GLU A 267 -32.32 -32.09 -10.75
CA GLU A 267 -32.33 -30.78 -11.42
C GLU A 267 -33.71 -30.07 -11.29
N LYS A 268 -34.78 -30.84 -11.08
CA LYS A 268 -36.12 -30.31 -10.82
C LYS A 268 -36.17 -29.58 -9.48
N ASP A 269 -35.54 -30.14 -8.45
CA ASP A 269 -35.50 -29.55 -7.12
C ASP A 269 -34.66 -28.26 -7.17
N LEU A 270 -33.54 -28.26 -7.90
CA LEU A 270 -32.71 -27.07 -8.09
C LEU A 270 -33.52 -25.92 -8.72
N ARG A 271 -34.27 -26.19 -9.80
CA ARG A 271 -35.10 -25.17 -10.44
C ARG A 271 -36.23 -24.65 -9.56
N GLN A 272 -36.72 -25.51 -8.63
CA GLN A 272 -37.77 -25.11 -7.70
C GLN A 272 -37.29 -24.21 -6.58
N TYR A 273 -36.09 -24.46 -6.01
CA TYR A 273 -35.59 -23.77 -4.84
C TYR A 273 -34.63 -22.65 -5.19
N ILE A 274 -33.85 -22.79 -6.28
CA ILE A 274 -32.89 -21.78 -6.76
C ILE A 274 -33.01 -21.67 -8.30
N PRO A 275 -34.09 -21.07 -8.80
CA PRO A 275 -34.41 -21.08 -10.22
C PRO A 275 -33.36 -20.40 -11.10
N ASP A 276 -32.65 -19.41 -10.56
CA ASP A 276 -31.62 -18.61 -11.24
C ASP A 276 -30.18 -19.14 -11.02
N PHE A 277 -30.00 -20.31 -10.39
CA PHE A 277 -28.68 -20.81 -10.03
C PHE A 277 -27.74 -21.00 -11.25
N LYS A 278 -28.23 -21.56 -12.34
CA LYS A 278 -27.45 -21.75 -13.57
C LYS A 278 -27.00 -20.42 -14.17
N GLU A 279 -27.87 -19.44 -14.19
CA GLU A 279 -27.58 -18.09 -14.68
C GLU A 279 -26.51 -17.40 -13.80
N ARG A 280 -26.60 -17.59 -12.51
CA ARG A 280 -25.61 -17.08 -11.55
C ARG A 280 -24.23 -17.75 -11.75
N VAL A 281 -24.18 -19.07 -11.99
CA VAL A 281 -22.94 -19.78 -12.31
C VAL A 281 -22.36 -19.31 -13.65
N GLU A 282 -23.19 -19.10 -14.67
CA GLU A 282 -22.74 -18.55 -15.96
C GLU A 282 -22.20 -17.11 -15.81
N ALA A 283 -22.87 -16.28 -15.02
CA ALA A 283 -22.41 -14.93 -14.71
C ALA A 283 -21.07 -14.94 -13.97
N PHE A 284 -20.89 -15.84 -13.01
CA PHE A 284 -19.62 -16.04 -12.29
C PHE A 284 -18.48 -16.38 -13.26
N TYR A 285 -18.69 -17.38 -14.15
CA TYR A 285 -17.66 -17.72 -15.16
C TYR A 285 -17.43 -16.63 -16.19
N THR A 286 -18.44 -15.83 -16.51
CA THR A 286 -18.28 -14.67 -17.39
C THR A 286 -17.37 -13.62 -16.76
N LYS A 287 -17.52 -13.38 -15.45
CA LYS A 287 -16.75 -12.39 -14.71
C LYS A 287 -15.32 -12.84 -14.42
N TYR A 288 -15.11 -14.09 -14.04
CA TYR A 288 -13.85 -14.59 -13.49
C TYR A 288 -13.11 -15.59 -14.37
N GLY A 289 -13.70 -16.02 -15.47
CA GLY A 289 -13.18 -17.06 -16.35
C GLY A 289 -13.45 -18.49 -15.82
N LYS A 290 -13.27 -19.47 -16.71
CA LYS A 290 -13.42 -20.89 -16.37
C LYS A 290 -12.21 -21.45 -15.66
#